data_7b9c1a27f3f94e2aff8f788b15e51a8a
#
_entry.id   7b9c1a27f3f94e2aff8f788b15e51a8a
#
_cell.length_a   1.000
_cell.length_b   1.000
_cell.length_c   1.000
_cell.angle_alpha   90.00
_cell.angle_beta   90.00
_cell.angle_gamma   90.00
#
_symmetry.space_group_name_H-M   'P 1'
#
loop_
_entity.id
_entity.type
_entity.pdbx_description
1 polymer ?
#
loop_
_entity_poly.entity_id
_entity_poly.type
_entity_poly.pdbx_seq_one_letter_code
_entity_poly.pdbx_strand_id
1 'polypeptide(L)'
;MRITIGLACALAIGTLSLSTLPAIADTQGQAQCGPRDEVIKVLNAKYQENQHALGLINEKAMMELYTSNRGTWTMVITNEAGISCVLAAGEAWDEKPLKTLGQSS
;
A
#
# COMPACT_ATOMS: atom_id res chain seq x y z
N MET A 1 -17.66 54.92 29.35
CA MET A 1 -17.29 54.62 29.06
C MET A 1 -16.79 53.84 28.47
N ARG A 2 -16.61 53.63 28.39
CA ARG A 2 -16.16 53.13 27.89
C ARG A 2 -15.75 52.16 27.47
N ILE A 3 -15.58 51.71 27.24
CA ILE A 3 -15.18 50.94 26.93
C ILE A 3 -14.80 50.08 26.45
N THR A 4 -14.61 49.76 26.37
CA THR A 4 -14.17 49.07 26.09
C THR A 4 -13.83 48.19 25.48
N ILE A 5 -13.73 47.87 25.40
CA ILE A 5 -13.36 47.15 24.98
C ILE A 5 -12.92 46.27 24.39
N GLY A 6 -12.81 46.03 24.38
CA GLY A 6 -12.32 45.28 24.04
C GLY A 6 -12.14 44.46 23.36
N LEU A 7 -12.01 44.21 23.37
CA LEU A 7 -11.74 43.54 22.94
C LEU A 7 -11.27 42.67 22.37
N ALA A 8 -11.22 42.44 22.44
CA ALA A 8 -10.75 41.79 22.14
C ALA A 8 -10.52 40.85 21.52
N CYS A 9 -10.48 40.60 21.49
CA CYS A 9 -10.25 39.83 21.08
C CYS A 9 -9.79 39.00 20.48
N ALA A 10 -9.74 38.89 20.51
CA ALA A 10 -9.28 38.20 20.13
C ALA A 10 -9.04 37.31 19.50
N LEU A 11 -8.99 37.06 19.56
CA LEU A 11 -8.69 36.40 19.18
C LEU A 11 -8.32 35.45 18.66
N ALA A 12 -8.22 35.19 18.72
CA ALA A 12 -7.84 34.48 18.53
C ALA A 12 -7.71 33.55 17.85
N ILE A 13 -7.69 33.35 17.78
CA ILE A 13 -7.58 32.64 17.33
C ILE A 13 -7.03 31.70 16.66
N GLY A 14 -6.81 31.50 16.58
CA GLY A 14 -6.29 30.81 16.16
C GLY A 14 -6.22 29.78 15.66
N THR A 15 -6.17 29.46 15.71
CA THR A 15 -6.01 28.65 15.49
C THR A 15 -5.71 27.67 14.80
N LEU A 16 -5.65 27.34 14.65
CA LEU A 16 -5.41 26.59 14.16
C LEU A 16 -5.01 25.64 13.62
N SER A 17 -4.84 25.28 13.53
CA SER A 17 -4.43 24.56 13.24
C SER A 17 -4.23 23.55 12.61
N LEU A 18 -4.18 23.14 12.40
CA LEU A 18 -4.02 22.35 11.92
C LEU A 18 -3.52 21.45 11.40
N SER A 19 -3.34 21.05 11.24
CA SER A 19 -2.91 20.42 10.87
C SER A 19 -2.63 19.42 10.46
N THR A 20 -2.53 19.01 10.11
CA THR A 20 -2.20 18.26 9.95
C THR A 20 -2.09 17.10 9.54
N LEU A 21 -2.16 16.43 9.25
CA LEU A 21 -2.20 15.33 8.93
C LEU A 21 -1.49 14.83 7.98
N PRO A 22 -1.16 14.68 7.52
CA PRO A 22 -0.43 14.36 6.57
C PRO A 22 0.17 13.10 6.45
N ALA A 23 0.58 12.61 7.20
CA ALA A 23 1.20 11.41 7.17
C ALA A 23 0.77 10.47 6.18
N ILE A 24 -0.38 10.45 5.82
CA ILE A 24 -0.84 9.56 4.95
C ILE A 24 -0.20 9.50 3.68
N ALA A 25 0.10 10.54 3.14
CA ALA A 25 0.67 10.58 1.87
C ALA A 25 1.93 9.83 1.77
N ASP A 26 2.67 9.78 2.79
CA ASP A 26 3.90 9.14 2.73
C ASP A 26 3.84 7.71 2.49
N THR A 27 2.89 7.05 3.01
CA THR A 27 2.86 5.65 2.87
C THR A 27 2.61 5.22 1.47
N GLN A 28 2.12 6.06 0.64
CA GLN A 28 1.88 5.67 -0.66
C GLN A 28 3.11 5.41 -1.44
N GLY A 29 4.12 6.09 -1.23
CA GLY A 29 5.31 5.91 -1.97
C GLY A 29 6.23 4.90 -1.40
N GLN A 30 5.91 4.32 -0.27
CA GLN A 30 6.79 3.40 0.35
C GLN A 30 6.28 2.01 0.32
N ALA A 31 7.10 1.06 0.07
CA ALA A 31 6.70 -0.32 0.09
C ALA A 31 6.43 -0.73 1.51
N GLN A 32 5.44 -1.53 1.72
CA GLN A 32 5.14 -2.02 3.03
C GLN A 32 5.90 -3.31 3.20
N CYS A 33 6.72 -3.36 4.20
CA CYS A 33 7.59 -4.52 4.43
C CYS A 33 7.37 -5.13 5.79
N GLY A 34 7.68 -6.38 5.92
CA GLY A 34 7.59 -7.08 7.19
C GLY A 34 8.08 -8.51 7.03
N PRO A 35 8.07 -9.27 8.11
CA PRO A 35 8.46 -10.67 8.02
C PRO A 35 7.55 -11.38 7.04
N ARG A 36 8.11 -12.23 6.24
CA ARG A 36 7.36 -12.89 5.18
C ARG A 36 6.11 -13.58 5.71
N ASP A 37 6.22 -14.27 6.81
CA ASP A 37 5.09 -14.97 7.35
C ASP A 37 3.95 -14.05 7.65
N GLU A 38 4.23 -12.89 8.14
CA GLU A 38 3.19 -11.97 8.49
C GLU A 38 2.55 -11.34 7.28
N VAL A 39 3.35 -11.07 6.29
CA VAL A 39 2.82 -10.49 5.06
C VAL A 39 1.87 -11.49 4.43
N ILE A 40 2.26 -12.75 4.35
CA ILE A 40 1.41 -13.76 3.75
C ILE A 40 0.14 -13.94 4.55
N LYS A 41 0.24 -13.89 5.86
CA LYS A 41 -0.91 -14.06 6.69
C LYS A 41 -1.93 -12.96 6.43
N VAL A 42 -1.48 -11.76 6.25
CA VAL A 42 -2.37 -10.66 5.97
C VAL A 42 -3.01 -10.84 4.60
N LEU A 43 -2.23 -11.23 3.61
CA LEU A 43 -2.78 -11.42 2.27
C LEU A 43 -3.84 -12.50 2.27
N ASN A 44 -3.62 -13.56 3.02
CA ASN A 44 -4.59 -14.60 3.12
C ASN A 44 -5.83 -14.15 3.88
N ALA A 45 -5.65 -13.56 5.00
CA ALA A 45 -6.77 -13.23 5.88
C ALA A 45 -7.61 -12.08 5.35
N LYS A 46 -6.97 -11.05 4.85
CA LYS A 46 -7.71 -9.91 4.41
C LYS A 46 -8.18 -9.96 2.99
N TYR A 47 -7.41 -10.56 2.13
CA TYR A 47 -7.74 -10.53 0.71
C TYR A 47 -8.00 -11.90 0.13
N GLN A 48 -7.89 -12.93 0.90
CA GLN A 48 -8.05 -14.30 0.47
C GLN A 48 -7.13 -14.60 -0.70
N GLU A 49 -5.94 -14.06 -0.64
CA GLU A 49 -4.96 -14.27 -1.69
C GLU A 49 -4.02 -15.39 -1.33
N ASN A 50 -3.68 -16.20 -2.28
CA ASN A 50 -2.75 -17.30 -2.08
C ASN A 50 -1.68 -17.23 -3.13
N GLN A 51 -0.56 -17.85 -2.88
CA GLN A 51 0.54 -17.79 -3.80
C GLN A 51 0.14 -18.39 -5.15
N HIS A 52 0.38 -17.66 -6.18
CA HIS A 52 0.04 -18.06 -7.51
C HIS A 52 1.30 -18.35 -8.32
N ALA A 53 2.34 -17.61 -8.12
CA ALA A 53 3.56 -17.78 -8.87
C ALA A 53 4.75 -17.28 -8.07
N LEU A 54 5.91 -17.74 -8.46
CA LEU A 54 7.11 -17.43 -7.73
C LEU A 54 8.26 -17.40 -8.70
N GLY A 55 9.17 -16.49 -8.54
CA GLY A 55 10.34 -16.42 -9.36
C GLY A 55 11.52 -15.88 -8.59
N LEU A 56 12.72 -16.32 -8.94
CA LEU A 56 13.89 -15.80 -8.30
C LEU A 56 14.40 -14.63 -9.12
N ILE A 57 14.74 -13.57 -8.46
CA ILE A 57 15.30 -12.43 -9.12
C ILE A 57 16.81 -12.64 -9.18
N ASN A 58 17.37 -13.11 -8.08
CA ASN A 58 18.77 -13.46 -8.04
C ASN A 58 18.95 -14.31 -6.80
N GLU A 59 20.17 -14.54 -6.39
CA GLU A 59 20.41 -15.40 -5.26
C GLU A 59 19.94 -14.83 -3.95
N LYS A 60 19.64 -13.56 -3.91
CA LYS A 60 19.25 -12.92 -2.68
C LYS A 60 17.84 -12.38 -2.66
N ALA A 61 17.11 -12.55 -3.71
CA ALA A 61 15.76 -12.00 -3.75
C ALA A 61 14.83 -12.85 -4.58
N MET A 62 13.60 -12.96 -4.11
CA MET A 62 12.60 -13.79 -4.70
C MET A 62 11.34 -12.97 -4.86
N MET A 63 10.64 -13.15 -5.95
CA MET A 63 9.41 -12.43 -6.17
C MET A 63 8.27 -13.40 -6.14
N GLU A 64 7.16 -13.01 -5.54
CA GLU A 64 6.00 -13.86 -5.44
C GLU A 64 4.78 -13.10 -5.85
N LEU A 65 3.84 -13.79 -6.48
CA LEU A 65 2.59 -13.19 -6.87
C LEU A 65 1.50 -13.92 -6.11
N TYR A 66 0.64 -13.17 -5.45
CA TYR A 66 -0.48 -13.72 -4.72
C TYR A 66 -1.77 -13.23 -5.38
N THR A 67 -2.73 -14.12 -5.54
CA THR A 67 -3.99 -13.74 -6.19
C THR A 67 -5.16 -14.36 -5.44
N SER A 68 -6.33 -13.75 -5.59
CA SER A 68 -7.54 -14.27 -5.00
C SER A 68 -8.49 -14.67 -6.12
N ASN A 69 -9.55 -15.38 -5.77
CA ASN A 69 -10.52 -15.77 -6.75
C ASN A 69 -11.33 -14.59 -7.26
N ARG A 70 -11.27 -13.50 -6.56
CA ARG A 70 -12.00 -12.33 -7.01
C ARG A 70 -11.15 -11.44 -7.89
N GLY A 71 -9.93 -11.81 -8.13
CA GLY A 71 -9.07 -11.05 -9.00
C GLY A 71 -8.16 -10.05 -8.34
N THR A 72 -8.14 -9.99 -7.02
CA THR A 72 -7.18 -9.08 -6.40
C THR A 72 -5.83 -9.75 -6.45
N TRP A 73 -4.79 -8.98 -6.49
CA TRP A 73 -3.45 -9.54 -6.59
C TRP A 73 -2.43 -8.66 -5.90
N THR A 74 -1.36 -9.26 -5.44
CA THR A 74 -0.29 -8.56 -4.76
C THR A 74 1.04 -9.17 -5.17
N MET A 75 1.98 -8.33 -5.54
CA MET A 75 3.29 -8.78 -5.88
C MET A 75 4.24 -8.42 -4.77
N VAL A 76 4.99 -9.39 -4.30
CA VAL A 76 5.85 -9.24 -3.14
C VAL A 76 7.26 -9.65 -3.48
N ILE A 77 8.25 -8.95 -2.93
CA ILE A 77 9.62 -9.33 -3.12
C ILE A 77 10.18 -9.63 -1.73
N THR A 78 10.91 -10.72 -1.59
CA THR A 78 11.45 -11.13 -0.30
C THR A 78 12.96 -11.29 -0.39
N ASN A 79 13.67 -10.79 0.58
CA ASN A 79 15.12 -10.87 0.55
C ASN A 79 15.58 -12.07 1.38
N GLU A 80 16.88 -12.30 1.41
CA GLU A 80 17.39 -13.48 2.08
C GLU A 80 17.24 -13.43 3.59
N ALA A 81 16.92 -12.28 4.14
CA ALA A 81 16.69 -12.20 5.56
C ALA A 81 15.26 -12.55 5.89
N GLY A 82 14.45 -12.86 4.90
CA GLY A 82 13.06 -13.21 5.16
C GLY A 82 12.14 -12.02 5.29
N ILE A 83 12.56 -10.87 4.81
CA ILE A 83 11.72 -9.69 4.85
C ILE A 83 11.06 -9.53 3.50
N SER A 84 9.75 -9.39 3.52
CA SER A 84 8.97 -9.25 2.32
C SER A 84 8.41 -7.85 2.21
N CYS A 85 8.45 -7.31 1.02
CA CYS A 85 7.91 -5.98 0.77
C CYS A 85 6.92 -6.05 -0.37
N VAL A 86 5.82 -5.35 -0.25
CA VAL A 86 4.81 -5.33 -1.29
C VAL A 86 5.25 -4.35 -2.34
N LEU A 87 5.38 -4.78 -3.57
CA LEU A 87 5.79 -3.94 -4.65
C LEU A 87 4.61 -3.34 -5.39
N ALA A 88 3.55 -4.10 -5.53
CA ALA A 88 2.40 -3.63 -6.29
C ALA A 88 1.20 -4.47 -5.92
N ALA A 89 0.03 -3.93 -6.09
CA ALA A 89 -1.18 -4.65 -5.80
C ALA A 89 -2.29 -4.05 -6.65
N GLY A 90 -3.28 -4.82 -6.96
CA GLY A 90 -4.35 -4.32 -7.80
C GLY A 90 -5.51 -5.28 -7.88
N GLU A 91 -6.34 -5.09 -8.90
CA GLU A 91 -7.49 -5.90 -9.08
C GLU A 91 -7.54 -6.39 -10.50
N ALA A 92 -8.46 -7.22 -10.80
CA ALA A 92 -8.66 -7.70 -12.16
C ALA A 92 -7.50 -8.52 -12.71
N TRP A 93 -6.94 -9.34 -11.86
CA TRP A 93 -5.90 -10.24 -12.36
C TRP A 93 -6.54 -11.21 -13.35
N ASP A 94 -5.91 -11.39 -14.49
CA ASP A 94 -6.45 -12.23 -15.50
C ASP A 94 -5.32 -13.06 -16.08
N GLU A 95 -5.53 -14.33 -16.19
CA GLU A 95 -4.51 -15.21 -16.72
C GLU A 95 -4.48 -15.22 -18.22
N LYS A 96 -5.43 -14.63 -18.86
CA LYS A 96 -5.46 -14.69 -20.28
C LYS A 96 -4.49 -13.81 -20.95
N PRO A 97 -4.13 -14.13 -22.17
CA PRO A 97 -3.19 -13.30 -22.88
C PRO A 97 -3.76 -11.92 -23.13
N LEU A 98 -2.91 -10.96 -23.29
CA LEU A 98 -3.36 -9.63 -23.44
C LEU A 98 -3.78 -9.30 -24.83
N LYS A 99 -4.90 -9.72 -25.22
CA LYS A 99 -5.36 -9.37 -26.49
C LYS A 99 -5.96 -8.03 -26.53
N THR A 100 -6.34 -7.55 -25.42
CA THR A 100 -6.98 -6.26 -25.39
C THR A 100 -6.04 -5.13 -25.67
N LEU A 101 -4.76 -5.38 -25.67
CA LEU A 101 -3.84 -4.33 -25.96
C LEU A 101 -3.32 -4.42 -27.37
N GLY A 102 -4.10 -4.98 -28.21
CA GLY A 102 -3.66 -5.02 -29.55
C GLY A 102 -2.71 -6.06 -29.91
N GLN A 103 -2.48 -7.01 -29.09
CA GLN A 103 -1.58 -7.97 -29.32
C GLN A 103 -2.10 -8.88 -30.24
N SER A 104 -1.56 -9.19 -31.18
CA SER A 104 -2.09 -10.07 -32.00
C SER A 104 -1.65 -11.28 -31.77
N SER A 105 -1.32 -11.76 -31.32
CA SER A 105 -0.95 -12.98 -31.13
C SER A 105 -0.95 -13.80 -31.35
#